data_5b0f0cc6e3d0ed8f6dd0d13141679962
#
_entry.id   5b0f0cc6e3d0ed8f6dd0d13141679962
#
_cell.length_a   1.000
_cell.length_b   1.000
_cell.length_c   1.000
_cell.angle_alpha   90.00
_cell.angle_beta   90.00
_cell.angle_gamma   90.00
#
_symmetry.space_group_name_H-M   'P 1'
#
loop_
_entity.id
_entity.type
_entity.pdbx_description
1 polymer ?
#
loop_
_entity_poly.entity_id
_entity_poly.type
_entity_poly.pdbx_seq_one_letter_code
_entity_poly.pdbx_strand_id
1 'polypeptide(L)'
;SLTYILIYVVVCIWVLAVVPKLFSLPQVGDPVTILLFILPYLFASIFFAMTLSGFMTTREAPMLVFVFTSVILLFISGVSWPKEAIPPFWQAIGYLFPSTPGIQGFIRINTCGAALNEVVHEYHTLWIQAGAYFVLALVIYRFQIIRSRKMIIKQHRYMKMKQTF
;
A
#
# COMPACT_ATOMS: atom_id res chain seq x y z
N SER A 1 -9.45 9.79 0.47
CA SER A 1 -8.67 8.80 -0.34
C SER A 1 -8.36 9.32 -1.74
N LEU A 2 -9.31 9.93 -2.45
CA LEU A 2 -9.09 10.47 -3.79
C LEU A 2 -7.95 11.50 -3.83
N THR A 3 -7.89 12.39 -2.85
CA THR A 3 -6.84 13.41 -2.71
C THR A 3 -5.45 12.77 -2.61
N TYR A 4 -5.31 11.70 -1.82
CA TYR A 4 -4.04 10.99 -1.70
C TYR A 4 -3.61 10.32 -3.01
N ILE A 5 -4.56 9.70 -3.73
CA ILE A 5 -4.28 9.11 -5.04
C ILE A 5 -3.74 10.17 -5.99
N LEU A 6 -4.39 11.34 -6.07
CA LEU A 6 -3.99 12.44 -6.94
C LEU A 6 -2.58 12.94 -6.60
N ILE A 7 -2.31 13.18 -5.31
CA ILE A 7 -0.99 13.63 -4.85
C ILE A 7 0.08 12.60 -5.20
N TYR A 8 -0.14 11.31 -4.92
CA TYR A 8 0.85 10.28 -5.20
C TYR A 8 1.08 10.07 -6.70
N VAL A 9 0.04 10.18 -7.54
CA VAL A 9 0.20 10.11 -8.99
C VAL A 9 1.07 11.27 -9.49
N VAL A 10 0.82 12.49 -9.04
CA VAL A 10 1.64 13.65 -9.42
C VAL A 10 3.09 13.48 -8.99
N VAL A 11 3.32 13.05 -7.74
CA VAL A 11 4.68 12.79 -7.22
C VAL A 11 5.36 11.67 -8.01
N CYS A 12 4.67 10.59 -8.33
CA CYS A 12 5.23 9.49 -9.12
C CYS A 12 5.62 9.95 -10.53
N ILE A 13 4.76 10.71 -11.22
CA ILE A 13 5.07 11.26 -12.53
C ILE A 13 6.30 12.17 -12.44
N TRP A 14 6.36 13.03 -11.44
CA TRP A 14 7.49 13.93 -11.25
C TRP A 14 8.80 13.15 -10.99
N VAL A 15 8.79 12.17 -10.09
CA VAL A 15 9.96 11.34 -9.77
C VAL A 15 10.41 10.53 -10.99
N LEU A 16 9.49 9.90 -11.71
CA LEU A 16 9.82 9.05 -12.86
C LEU A 16 10.24 9.83 -14.11
N ALA A 17 9.74 11.05 -14.30
CA ALA A 17 10.07 11.86 -15.47
C ALA A 17 11.30 12.77 -15.26
N VAL A 18 11.47 13.32 -14.05
CA VAL A 18 12.49 14.34 -13.77
C VAL A 18 13.77 13.72 -13.23
N VAL A 19 13.67 12.80 -12.25
CA VAL A 19 14.85 12.23 -11.59
C VAL A 19 15.78 11.50 -12.55
N PRO A 20 15.31 10.62 -13.45
CA PRO A 20 16.22 9.93 -14.36
C PRO A 20 16.91 10.87 -15.35
N LYS A 21 16.20 11.90 -15.81
CA LYS A 21 16.78 12.92 -16.69
C LYS A 21 17.84 13.75 -15.97
N LEU A 22 17.58 14.10 -14.71
CA LEU A 22 18.48 14.94 -13.92
C LEU A 22 19.79 14.21 -13.57
N PHE A 23 19.69 12.92 -13.27
CA PHE A 23 20.84 12.08 -12.88
C PHE A 23 21.40 11.22 -14.01
N SER A 24 20.91 11.40 -15.25
CA SER A 24 21.31 10.59 -16.42
C SER A 24 21.27 9.09 -16.13
N LEU A 25 20.27 8.64 -15.38
CA LEU A 25 20.12 7.23 -15.05
C LEU A 25 19.65 6.45 -16.30
N PRO A 26 20.27 5.31 -16.61
CA PRO A 26 19.82 4.49 -17.71
C PRO A 26 18.44 3.89 -17.39
N GLN A 27 17.40 4.42 -18.02
CA GLN A 27 16.07 3.82 -18.03
C GLN A 27 15.94 2.99 -19.31
N VAL A 28 15.86 1.68 -19.16
CA VAL A 28 15.64 0.76 -20.29
C VAL A 28 14.13 0.58 -20.52
N GLY A 29 13.33 0.73 -19.46
CA GLY A 29 11.88 0.56 -19.50
C GLY A 29 11.14 1.71 -20.15
N ASP A 30 10.07 1.38 -20.86
CA ASP A 30 9.15 2.35 -21.46
C ASP A 30 8.41 3.12 -20.33
N PRO A 31 8.47 4.48 -20.29
CA PRO A 31 7.81 5.29 -19.27
C PRO A 31 6.31 5.05 -19.15
N VAL A 32 5.65 4.73 -20.26
CA VAL A 32 4.20 4.45 -20.27
C VAL A 32 3.91 3.12 -19.57
N THR A 33 4.71 2.11 -19.81
CA THR A 33 4.62 0.80 -19.14
C THR A 33 4.82 0.94 -17.64
N ILE A 34 5.80 1.73 -17.21
CA ILE A 34 6.05 2.00 -15.80
C ILE A 34 4.84 2.71 -15.16
N LEU A 35 4.28 3.72 -15.82
CA LEU A 35 3.13 4.47 -15.31
C LEU A 35 1.90 3.56 -15.16
N LEU A 36 1.62 2.72 -16.15
CA LEU A 36 0.51 1.76 -16.11
C LEU A 36 0.67 0.72 -14.99
N PHE A 37 1.91 0.28 -14.74
CA PHE A 37 2.22 -0.66 -13.66
C PHE A 37 2.10 -0.03 -12.26
N ILE A 38 2.45 1.25 -12.13
CA ILE A 38 2.39 1.96 -10.83
C ILE A 38 0.95 2.21 -10.38
N LEU A 39 -0.02 2.37 -11.30
CA LEU A 39 -1.41 2.61 -10.92
C LEU A 39 -1.98 1.56 -9.96
N PRO A 40 -2.01 0.25 -10.27
CA PRO A 40 -2.52 -0.76 -9.35
C PRO A 40 -1.70 -0.85 -8.05
N TYR A 41 -0.39 -0.58 -8.12
CA TYR A 41 0.44 -0.51 -6.92
C TYR A 41 0.01 0.61 -5.98
N LEU A 42 -0.29 1.81 -6.49
CA LEU A 42 -0.79 2.92 -5.69
C LEU A 42 -2.14 2.60 -5.05
N PHE A 43 -3.07 2.02 -5.80
CA PHE A 43 -4.36 1.60 -5.26
C PHE A 43 -4.20 0.57 -4.15
N ALA A 44 -3.41 -0.47 -4.39
CA ALA A 44 -3.14 -1.51 -3.40
C ALA A 44 -2.52 -0.93 -2.12
N SER A 45 -1.52 -0.05 -2.25
CA SER A 45 -0.82 0.58 -1.12
C SER A 45 -1.72 1.50 -0.31
N ILE A 46 -2.56 2.32 -0.97
CA ILE A 46 -3.49 3.23 -0.30
C ILE A 46 -4.56 2.44 0.46
N PHE A 47 -5.16 1.43 -0.16
CA PHE A 47 -6.19 0.62 0.50
C PHE A 47 -5.60 -0.23 1.63
N PHE A 48 -4.38 -0.73 1.47
CA PHE A 48 -3.64 -1.40 2.53
C PHE A 48 -3.41 -0.45 3.72
N ALA A 49 -2.93 0.77 3.49
CA ALA A 49 -2.74 1.77 4.53
C ALA A 49 -4.06 2.14 5.23
N MET A 50 -5.16 2.29 4.48
CA MET A 50 -6.49 2.53 5.05
C MET A 50 -6.94 1.36 5.93
N THR A 51 -6.71 0.12 5.50
CA THR A 51 -7.03 -1.08 6.26
C THR A 51 -6.26 -1.11 7.59
N LEU A 52 -4.94 -0.88 7.55
CA LEU A 52 -4.11 -0.83 8.76
C LEU A 52 -4.53 0.31 9.70
N SER A 53 -4.81 1.49 9.18
CA SER A 53 -5.29 2.64 9.97
C SER A 53 -6.56 2.31 10.74
N GLY A 54 -7.41 1.45 10.19
CA GLY A 54 -8.64 1.01 10.85
C GLY A 54 -8.43 0.15 12.10
N PHE A 55 -7.30 -0.54 12.22
CA PHE A 55 -6.95 -1.32 13.41
C PHE A 55 -6.30 -0.49 14.51
N MET A 56 -5.81 0.70 14.18
CA MET A 56 -5.06 1.53 15.12
C MET A 56 -6.00 2.40 15.97
N THR A 57 -5.81 2.34 17.29
CA THR A 57 -6.61 3.10 18.26
C THR A 57 -5.91 4.38 18.71
N THR A 58 -4.59 4.44 18.62
CA THR A 58 -3.78 5.60 19.01
C THR A 58 -3.18 6.28 17.78
N ARG A 59 -2.89 7.57 17.88
CA ARG A 59 -2.31 8.36 16.78
C ARG A 59 -0.87 7.99 16.45
N GLU A 60 -0.14 7.46 17.42
CA GLU A 60 1.30 7.14 17.33
C GLU A 60 1.55 5.71 16.85
N ALA A 61 0.62 4.78 17.10
CA ALA A 61 0.77 3.38 16.73
C ALA A 61 1.05 3.13 15.23
N PRO A 62 0.40 3.83 14.28
CA PRO A 62 0.70 3.64 12.86
C PRO A 62 2.16 3.90 12.52
N MET A 63 2.76 4.95 13.08
CA MET A 63 4.15 5.32 12.80
C MET A 63 5.11 4.21 13.23
N LEU A 64 4.95 3.69 14.45
CA LEU A 64 5.80 2.61 14.97
C LEU A 64 5.65 1.33 14.14
N VAL A 65 4.41 0.93 13.83
CA VAL A 65 4.17 -0.27 13.02
C VAL A 65 4.80 -0.13 11.64
N PHE A 66 4.63 1.01 10.95
CA PHE A 66 5.22 1.21 9.64
C PHE A 66 6.74 1.23 9.67
N VAL A 67 7.37 1.86 10.66
CA VAL A 67 8.84 1.90 10.78
C VAL A 67 9.40 0.49 10.95
N PHE A 68 8.88 -0.30 11.90
CA PHE A 68 9.37 -1.66 12.11
C PHE A 68 9.05 -2.60 10.95
N THR A 69 7.84 -2.51 10.40
CA THR A 69 7.44 -3.35 9.27
C THR A 69 8.20 -3.02 7.99
N SER A 70 8.54 -1.75 7.75
CA SER A 70 9.27 -1.33 6.54
C SER A 70 10.65 -1.98 6.44
N VAL A 71 11.37 -2.12 7.55
CA VAL A 71 12.68 -2.79 7.57
C VAL A 71 12.54 -4.26 7.20
N ILE A 72 11.56 -4.96 7.78
CA ILE A 72 11.30 -6.37 7.48
C ILE A 72 10.89 -6.54 6.01
N LEU A 73 10.00 -5.67 5.52
CA LEU A 73 9.54 -5.71 4.13
C LEU A 73 10.67 -5.39 3.13
N LEU A 74 11.62 -4.53 3.49
CA LEU A 74 12.79 -4.25 2.66
C LEU A 74 13.61 -5.51 2.39
N PHE A 75 13.81 -6.35 3.41
CA PHE A 75 14.54 -7.61 3.27
C PHE A 75 13.73 -8.67 2.48
N ILE A 76 12.43 -8.77 2.73
CA ILE A 76 11.56 -9.78 2.11
C ILE A 76 11.22 -9.40 0.65
N SER A 77 11.22 -8.11 0.29
CA SER A 77 10.87 -7.64 -1.06
C SER A 77 11.85 -8.07 -2.17
N GLY A 78 13.03 -8.54 -1.79
CA GLY A 78 14.08 -8.94 -2.76
C GLY A 78 14.97 -7.78 -3.22
N VAL A 79 14.87 -6.60 -2.58
CA VAL A 79 15.77 -5.46 -2.88
C VAL A 79 17.15 -5.68 -2.27
N SER A 80 17.20 -6.11 -1.01
CA SER A 80 18.46 -6.31 -0.28
C SER A 80 19.09 -7.68 -0.49
N TRP A 81 18.27 -8.69 -0.80
CA TRP A 81 18.71 -10.07 -1.02
C TRP A 81 18.08 -10.64 -2.29
N PRO A 82 18.82 -11.45 -3.06
CA PRO A 82 18.24 -12.15 -4.19
C PRO A 82 17.05 -13.01 -3.76
N LYS A 83 15.98 -13.00 -4.57
CA LYS A 83 14.73 -13.71 -4.25
C LYS A 83 14.97 -15.21 -4.00
N GLU A 84 15.92 -15.79 -4.71
CA GLU A 84 16.30 -17.20 -4.62
C GLU A 84 16.91 -17.58 -3.27
N ALA A 85 17.49 -16.61 -2.55
CA ALA A 85 18.07 -16.81 -1.23
C ALA A 85 17.05 -16.71 -0.10
N ILE A 86 15.82 -16.27 -0.38
CA ILE A 86 14.75 -16.13 0.60
C ILE A 86 13.97 -17.44 0.70
N PRO A 87 13.80 -18.03 1.91
CA PRO A 87 12.99 -19.23 2.07
C PRO A 87 11.55 -19.06 1.54
N PRO A 88 10.94 -20.10 0.94
CA PRO A 88 9.62 -20.01 0.29
C PRO A 88 8.51 -19.49 1.21
N PHE A 89 8.60 -19.81 2.50
CA PHE A 89 7.65 -19.30 3.51
C PHE A 89 7.66 -17.77 3.61
N TRP A 90 8.83 -17.16 3.65
CA TRP A 90 8.97 -15.70 3.72
C TRP A 90 8.61 -15.02 2.40
N GLN A 91 8.87 -15.69 1.28
CA GLN A 91 8.40 -15.22 -0.02
C GLN A 91 6.87 -15.12 -0.05
N ALA A 92 6.17 -16.16 0.42
CA ALA A 92 4.70 -16.18 0.49
C ALA A 92 4.15 -15.05 1.37
N ILE A 93 4.77 -14.81 2.54
CA ILE A 93 4.41 -13.68 3.41
C ILE A 93 4.66 -12.35 2.71
N GLY A 94 5.79 -12.22 2.01
CA GLY A 94 6.12 -11.02 1.26
C GLY A 94 5.07 -10.68 0.21
N TYR A 95 4.55 -11.66 -0.50
CA TYR A 95 3.48 -11.47 -1.49
C TYR A 95 2.14 -11.03 -0.90
N LEU A 96 1.96 -11.10 0.40
CA LEU A 96 0.79 -10.50 1.05
C LEU A 96 0.85 -8.97 1.04
N PHE A 97 2.03 -8.39 1.01
CA PHE A 97 2.21 -6.94 1.02
C PHE A 97 2.38 -6.40 -0.40
N PRO A 98 1.75 -5.26 -0.75
CA PRO A 98 1.84 -4.69 -2.10
C PRO A 98 3.27 -4.25 -2.47
N SER A 99 4.15 -4.05 -1.48
CA SER A 99 5.54 -3.69 -1.70
C SER A 99 6.31 -4.75 -2.49
N THR A 100 6.13 -6.03 -2.21
CA THR A 100 6.89 -7.11 -2.85
C THR A 100 6.60 -7.24 -4.35
N PRO A 101 5.34 -7.46 -4.81
CA PRO A 101 5.05 -7.52 -6.24
C PRO A 101 5.30 -6.17 -6.93
N GLY A 102 5.06 -5.05 -6.22
CA GLY A 102 5.32 -3.72 -6.74
C GLY A 102 6.79 -3.48 -7.07
N ILE A 103 7.68 -3.79 -6.13
CA ILE A 103 9.12 -3.61 -6.31
C ILE A 103 9.68 -4.58 -7.37
N GLN A 104 9.29 -5.85 -7.33
CA GLN A 104 9.78 -6.86 -8.28
C GLN A 104 9.37 -6.52 -9.72
N GLY A 105 8.11 -6.16 -9.94
CA GLY A 105 7.65 -5.76 -11.26
C GLY A 105 8.30 -4.46 -11.73
N PHE A 106 8.45 -3.48 -10.84
CA PHE A 106 9.14 -2.22 -11.16
C PHE A 106 10.60 -2.44 -11.58
N ILE A 107 11.36 -3.25 -10.84
CA ILE A 107 12.76 -3.56 -11.18
C ILE A 107 12.83 -4.23 -12.55
N ARG A 108 11.98 -5.22 -12.84
CA ARG A 108 11.97 -5.92 -14.13
C ARG A 108 11.66 -4.96 -15.28
N ILE A 109 10.69 -4.08 -15.14
CA ILE A 109 10.35 -3.10 -16.18
C ILE A 109 11.47 -2.08 -16.33
N ASN A 110 11.94 -1.49 -15.25
CA ASN A 110 12.90 -0.37 -15.29
C ASN A 110 14.31 -0.79 -15.67
N THR A 111 14.77 -1.95 -15.17
CA THR A 111 16.16 -2.40 -15.34
C THR A 111 16.31 -3.36 -16.52
N CYS A 112 15.34 -4.25 -16.72
CA CYS A 112 15.40 -5.26 -17.80
C CYS A 112 14.61 -4.82 -19.04
N GLY A 113 13.88 -3.70 -19.00
CA GLY A 113 13.04 -3.27 -20.12
C GLY A 113 11.86 -4.20 -20.39
N ALA A 114 11.42 -4.96 -19.38
CA ALA A 114 10.34 -5.92 -19.52
C ALA A 114 9.03 -5.24 -19.94
N ALA A 115 8.33 -5.81 -20.91
CA ALA A 115 7.00 -5.37 -21.30
C ALA A 115 5.96 -5.79 -20.24
N LEU A 116 4.78 -5.13 -20.22
CA LEU A 116 3.68 -5.49 -19.30
C LEU A 116 3.30 -6.97 -19.36
N ASN A 117 3.42 -7.58 -20.54
CA ASN A 117 3.13 -8.99 -20.72
C ASN A 117 4.09 -9.95 -19.98
N GLU A 118 5.28 -9.48 -19.64
CA GLU A 118 6.29 -10.27 -18.91
C GLU A 118 6.15 -10.15 -17.40
N VAL A 119 5.45 -9.11 -16.93
CA VAL A 119 5.17 -8.84 -15.51
C VAL A 119 3.67 -8.99 -15.17
N VAL A 120 2.94 -9.75 -15.99
CA VAL A 120 1.50 -9.97 -15.82
C VAL A 120 1.16 -10.56 -14.46
N HIS A 121 2.00 -11.45 -13.94
CA HIS A 121 1.78 -12.07 -12.64
C HIS A 121 1.79 -11.03 -11.51
N GLU A 122 2.80 -10.17 -11.47
CA GLU A 122 2.92 -9.09 -10.49
C GLU A 122 1.79 -8.05 -10.65
N TYR A 123 1.45 -7.72 -11.89
CA TYR A 123 0.38 -6.79 -12.23
C TYR A 123 -1.01 -7.29 -11.77
N HIS A 124 -1.34 -8.55 -12.05
CA HIS A 124 -2.59 -9.14 -11.57
C HIS A 124 -2.63 -9.30 -10.05
N THR A 125 -1.51 -9.67 -9.44
CA THR A 125 -1.40 -9.75 -7.98
C THR A 125 -1.71 -8.41 -7.33
N LEU A 126 -1.22 -7.30 -7.86
CA LEU A 126 -1.50 -5.95 -7.37
C LEU A 126 -2.98 -5.57 -7.51
N TRP A 127 -3.65 -5.93 -8.60
CA TRP A 127 -5.09 -5.68 -8.76
C TRP A 127 -5.94 -6.51 -7.79
N ILE A 128 -5.59 -7.77 -7.59
CA ILE A 128 -6.26 -8.64 -6.60
C ILE A 128 -6.07 -8.08 -5.20
N GLN A 129 -4.86 -7.66 -4.85
CA GLN A 129 -4.57 -7.02 -3.56
C GLN A 129 -5.34 -5.71 -3.38
N ALA A 130 -5.38 -4.86 -4.40
CA ALA A 130 -6.15 -3.61 -4.36
C ALA A 130 -7.64 -3.88 -4.08
N GLY A 131 -8.24 -4.86 -4.76
CA GLY A 131 -9.62 -5.28 -4.52
C GLY A 131 -9.84 -5.85 -3.13
N ALA A 132 -8.97 -6.75 -2.68
CA ALA A 132 -9.05 -7.37 -1.36
C ALA A 132 -8.93 -6.32 -0.23
N TYR A 133 -7.95 -5.43 -0.30
CA TYR A 133 -7.77 -4.37 0.71
C TYR A 133 -8.86 -3.32 0.65
N PHE A 134 -9.43 -3.03 -0.51
CA PHE A 134 -10.59 -2.16 -0.62
C PHE A 134 -11.80 -2.72 0.14
N VAL A 135 -12.11 -4.00 -0.06
CA VAL A 135 -13.20 -4.68 0.65
C VAL A 135 -12.94 -4.71 2.16
N LEU A 136 -11.71 -5.06 2.57
CA LEU A 136 -11.32 -5.06 3.99
C LEU A 136 -11.46 -3.67 4.62
N ALA A 137 -11.01 -2.63 3.94
CA ALA A 137 -11.15 -1.25 4.39
C ALA A 137 -12.63 -0.88 4.58
N LEU A 138 -13.51 -1.20 3.64
CA LEU A 138 -14.95 -0.95 3.76
C LEU A 138 -15.56 -1.65 4.97
N VAL A 139 -15.22 -2.91 5.20
CA VAL A 139 -15.70 -3.69 6.36
C VAL A 139 -15.26 -3.05 7.65
N ILE A 140 -13.98 -2.71 7.79
CA ILE A 140 -13.41 -2.10 8.98
C ILE A 140 -14.04 -0.73 9.27
N TYR A 141 -14.21 0.12 8.25
CA TYR A 141 -14.87 1.41 8.40
C TYR A 141 -16.35 1.27 8.83
N ARG A 142 -17.07 0.29 8.30
CA ARG A 142 -18.42 -0.02 8.74
C ARG A 142 -18.47 -0.38 10.22
N PHE A 143 -17.58 -1.25 10.67
CA PHE A 143 -17.49 -1.62 12.09
C PHE A 143 -17.13 -0.43 12.99
N GLN A 144 -16.21 0.42 12.57
CA GLN A 144 -15.84 1.63 13.31
C GLN A 144 -17.01 2.62 13.47
N ILE A 145 -17.76 2.87 12.40
CA ILE A 145 -18.93 3.74 12.41
C ILE A 145 -19.98 3.21 13.38
N ILE A 146 -20.27 1.93 13.35
CA ILE A 146 -21.25 1.29 14.25
C ILE A 146 -20.78 1.40 15.71
N ARG A 147 -19.49 1.16 15.97
CA ARG A 147 -18.91 1.26 17.32
C ARG A 147 -18.94 2.69 17.86
N SER A 148 -18.57 3.68 17.05
CA SER A 148 -18.61 5.11 17.43
C SER A 148 -20.03 5.58 17.72
N ARG A 149 -21.02 5.21 16.90
CA ARG A 149 -22.44 5.55 17.15
C ARG A 149 -22.93 4.99 18.50
N LYS A 150 -22.59 3.73 18.81
CA LYS A 150 -22.96 3.12 20.12
C LYS A 150 -22.35 3.86 21.29
N MET A 151 -21.11 4.32 21.18
CA MET A 151 -20.44 5.09 22.24
C MET A 151 -21.08 6.45 22.46
N ILE A 152 -21.41 7.19 21.39
CA ILE A 152 -22.07 8.50 21.47
C ILE A 152 -23.46 8.37 22.13
N ILE A 153 -24.25 7.38 21.74
CA ILE A 153 -25.58 7.14 22.34
C ILE A 153 -25.46 6.81 23.83
N LYS A 154 -24.44 6.03 24.20
CA LYS A 154 -24.18 5.71 25.62
C LYS A 154 -23.80 6.95 26.43
N GLN A 155 -22.94 7.81 25.92
CA GLN A 155 -22.56 9.08 26.54
C GLN A 155 -23.77 10.03 26.70
N HIS A 156 -24.59 10.17 25.66
CA HIS A 156 -25.81 10.99 25.74
C HIS A 156 -26.79 10.49 26.81
N ARG A 157 -26.91 9.17 26.97
CA ARG A 157 -27.75 8.57 27.98
C ARG A 157 -27.22 8.83 29.41
N TYR A 158 -25.90 8.73 29.59
CA TYR A 158 -25.26 9.09 30.89
C TYR A 158 -25.42 10.56 31.26
N MET A 159 -25.27 11.46 30.29
CA MET A 159 -25.44 12.92 30.54
C MET A 159 -26.87 13.26 30.88
N LYS A 160 -27.87 12.66 30.22
CA LYS A 160 -29.29 12.87 30.58
C LYS A 160 -29.63 12.40 32.00
N MET A 161 -29.11 11.25 32.44
CA MET A 161 -29.34 10.76 33.80
C MET A 161 -28.70 11.68 34.86
N LYS A 162 -27.57 12.30 34.56
CA LYS A 162 -26.87 13.21 35.48
C LYS A 162 -27.54 14.58 35.61
N GLN A 163 -28.40 14.97 34.66
CA GLN A 163 -29.18 16.23 34.72
C GLN A 163 -30.54 16.07 35.41
N THR A 164 -30.95 14.82 35.69
CA THR A 164 -32.25 14.54 36.34
C THR A 164 -32.11 14.32 37.86
N PHE A 165 -30.90 14.36 38.38
CA PHE A 165 -30.54 14.39 39.80
C PHE A 165 -29.90 15.73 40.18
#